data_b4b3129304abe0acb09b52087bcdb523
#
_entry.id   b4b3129304abe0acb09b52087bcdb523
#
_cell.length_a   1.000
_cell.length_b   1.000
_cell.length_c   1.000
_cell.angle_alpha   90.00
_cell.angle_beta   90.00
_cell.angle_gamma   90.00
#
_symmetry.space_group_name_H-M   'P 1'
#
loop_
_entity.id
_entity.type
_entity.pdbx_description
1 polymer ?
#
loop_
_entity_poly.entity_id
_entity_poly.type
_entity_poly.pdbx_seq_one_letter_code
_entity_poly.pdbx_strand_id
1 'polypeptide(L)'
;RPGVLWETISSYAVTGTRIYVADLRRPQNSDEARRMVGQYAAGEPGILQRDFYNSLLAAFTPAEVEAQLAAAGLAGLSVEVISDRHLLVHGTR
;
A
#
# COMPACT_ATOMS: atom_id res chain seq x y z
N ARG A 1 -0.90 7.37 12.13
CA ARG A 1 -2.13 6.58 12.28
C ARG A 1 -2.52 5.99 10.93
N PRO A 2 -2.67 4.67 10.83
CA PRO A 2 -2.79 3.99 9.54
C PRO A 2 -3.98 4.41 8.68
N GLY A 3 -5.06 4.84 9.28
CA GLY A 3 -6.29 5.17 8.56
C GLY A 3 -6.40 6.60 8.06
N VAL A 4 -5.38 7.45 8.27
CA VAL A 4 -5.49 8.89 7.99
C VAL A 4 -5.76 9.17 6.52
N LEU A 5 -5.05 8.50 5.61
CA LEU A 5 -5.26 8.67 4.17
C LEU A 5 -6.71 8.35 3.77
N TRP A 6 -7.22 7.22 4.25
CA TRP A 6 -8.57 6.77 3.91
C TRP A 6 -9.64 7.65 4.54
N GLU A 7 -9.42 8.11 5.76
CA GLU A 7 -10.31 9.07 6.42
C GLU A 7 -10.36 10.39 5.64
N THR A 8 -9.22 10.86 5.16
CA THR A 8 -9.13 12.07 4.35
C THR A 8 -9.89 11.90 3.04
N ILE A 9 -9.67 10.80 2.33
CA ILE A 9 -10.37 10.49 1.09
C ILE A 9 -11.89 10.41 1.35
N SER A 10 -12.30 9.73 2.40
CA SER A 10 -13.71 9.61 2.77
C SER A 10 -14.37 10.97 3.04
N SER A 11 -13.62 11.91 3.63
CA SER A 11 -14.11 13.25 3.91
C SER A 11 -14.33 14.10 2.66
N TYR A 12 -13.49 13.93 1.64
CA TYR A 12 -13.54 14.76 0.43
C TYR A 12 -14.26 14.11 -0.74
N ALA A 13 -14.24 12.78 -0.83
CA ALA A 13 -14.90 12.07 -1.93
C ALA A 13 -16.40 11.99 -1.70
N VAL A 14 -17.18 12.36 -2.70
CA VAL A 14 -18.63 12.20 -2.68
C VAL A 14 -19.04 10.88 -3.33
N THR A 15 -20.30 10.47 -3.13
CA THR A 15 -20.87 9.31 -3.81
C THR A 15 -20.67 9.43 -5.32
N GLY A 16 -20.17 8.39 -5.95
CA GLY A 16 -19.86 8.36 -7.39
C GLY A 16 -18.43 8.73 -7.74
N THR A 17 -17.62 9.22 -6.79
CA THR A 17 -16.20 9.53 -7.03
C THR A 17 -15.42 8.24 -7.29
N ARG A 18 -14.64 8.22 -8.38
CA ARG A 18 -13.70 7.15 -8.66
C ARG A 18 -12.43 7.35 -7.83
N ILE A 19 -12.00 6.27 -7.20
CA ILE A 19 -10.79 6.27 -6.35
C ILE A 19 -9.80 5.26 -6.93
N TYR A 20 -8.53 5.67 -6.99
CA TYR A 20 -7.46 4.86 -7.55
C TYR A 20 -6.16 5.20 -6.83
N VAL A 21 -5.70 4.30 -5.95
CA VAL A 21 -4.49 4.52 -5.14
C VAL A 21 -3.60 3.29 -5.22
N ALA A 22 -2.37 3.48 -5.68
CA ALA A 22 -1.35 2.44 -5.68
C ALA A 22 -0.36 2.69 -4.55
N ASP A 23 0.07 1.62 -3.89
CA ASP A 23 1.04 1.71 -2.79
C ASP A 23 1.84 0.41 -2.68
N LEU A 24 2.91 0.44 -1.89
CA LEU A 24 3.65 -0.75 -1.56
C LEU A 24 2.82 -1.67 -0.67
N ARG A 25 3.00 -2.98 -0.84
CA ARG A 25 2.48 -3.97 0.09
C ARG A 25 3.63 -4.62 0.86
N ARG A 26 3.38 -4.98 2.12
CA ARG A 26 4.39 -5.64 2.94
C ARG A 26 4.66 -7.06 2.41
N PRO A 27 5.93 -7.45 2.13
CA PRO A 27 6.28 -8.81 1.78
C PRO A 27 6.05 -9.77 2.96
N GLN A 28 6.07 -11.07 2.68
CA GLN A 28 5.77 -12.10 3.69
C GLN A 28 6.76 -12.07 4.87
N ASN A 29 8.01 -11.73 4.60
CA ASN A 29 9.06 -11.72 5.62
C ASN A 29 10.20 -10.80 5.18
N SER A 30 11.19 -10.64 6.07
CA SER A 30 12.34 -9.76 5.79
C SER A 30 13.26 -10.30 4.71
N ASP A 31 13.32 -11.61 4.50
CA ASP A 31 14.12 -12.20 3.43
C ASP A 31 13.56 -11.85 2.06
N GLU A 32 12.24 -11.87 1.90
CA GLU A 32 11.58 -11.40 0.70
C GLU A 32 11.83 -9.90 0.46
N ALA A 33 11.80 -9.09 1.52
CA ALA A 33 12.12 -7.67 1.41
C ALA A 33 13.57 -7.47 0.92
N ARG A 34 14.53 -8.21 1.44
CA ARG A 34 15.91 -8.15 0.99
C ARG A 34 16.06 -8.57 -0.47
N ARG A 35 15.37 -9.61 -0.88
CA ARG A 35 15.35 -10.06 -2.27
C ARG A 35 14.85 -8.95 -3.19
N MET A 36 13.80 -8.25 -2.82
CA MET A 36 13.25 -7.15 -3.60
C MET A 36 14.23 -5.99 -3.72
N VAL A 37 14.93 -5.64 -2.65
CA VAL A 37 15.98 -4.61 -2.68
C VAL A 37 17.07 -5.00 -3.68
N GLY A 38 17.53 -6.25 -3.65
CA GLY A 38 18.54 -6.74 -4.58
C GLY A 38 18.09 -6.78 -6.03
N GLN A 39 16.80 -7.02 -6.25
CA GLN A 39 16.23 -7.10 -7.59
C GLN A 39 15.93 -5.72 -8.20
N TYR A 40 15.40 -4.80 -7.40
CA TYR A 40 14.84 -3.53 -7.91
C TYR A 40 15.72 -2.32 -7.61
N ALA A 41 16.59 -2.39 -6.63
CA ALA A 41 17.38 -1.26 -6.18
C ALA A 41 18.88 -1.54 -6.11
N ALA A 42 19.37 -2.60 -6.74
CA ALA A 42 20.80 -3.02 -6.64
C ALA A 42 21.74 -1.92 -7.11
N GLY A 43 21.36 -1.11 -8.10
CA GLY A 43 22.16 -0.02 -8.63
C GLY A 43 22.07 1.29 -7.86
N GLU A 44 21.27 1.35 -6.82
CA GLU A 44 21.06 2.58 -6.05
C GLU A 44 22.07 2.71 -4.91
N PRO A 45 22.36 3.94 -4.42
CA PRO A 45 23.18 4.14 -3.22
C PRO A 45 22.63 3.38 -2.02
N GLY A 46 23.53 2.97 -1.11
CA GLY A 46 23.16 2.16 0.05
C GLY A 46 22.08 2.77 0.92
N ILE A 47 22.03 4.10 1.04
CA ILE A 47 20.98 4.77 1.80
C ILE A 47 19.60 4.57 1.18
N LEU A 48 19.50 4.61 -0.14
CA LEU A 48 18.24 4.38 -0.86
C LEU A 48 17.82 2.92 -0.79
N GLN A 49 18.77 1.98 -0.83
CA GLN A 49 18.49 0.57 -0.61
C GLN A 49 17.89 0.32 0.77
N ARG A 50 18.45 0.93 1.80
CA ARG A 50 17.95 0.83 3.17
C ARG A 50 16.56 1.46 3.30
N ASP A 51 16.36 2.63 2.71
CA ASP A 51 15.06 3.29 2.74
C ASP A 51 13.98 2.45 2.06
N PHE A 52 14.30 1.83 0.94
CA PHE A 52 13.38 0.93 0.25
C PHE A 52 13.06 -0.30 1.11
N TYR A 53 14.07 -0.93 1.70
CA TYR A 53 13.89 -2.05 2.62
C TYR A 53 12.95 -1.68 3.77
N ASN A 54 13.22 -0.57 4.43
CA ASN A 54 12.40 -0.10 5.54
C ASN A 54 10.96 0.23 5.11
N SER A 55 10.80 0.80 3.92
CA SER A 55 9.47 1.10 3.36
C SER A 55 8.67 -0.17 3.09
N LEU A 56 9.32 -1.23 2.59
CA LEU A 56 8.66 -2.52 2.39
C LEU A 56 8.18 -3.13 3.70
N LEU A 57 9.03 -3.08 4.75
CA LEU A 57 8.66 -3.62 6.07
C LEU A 57 7.56 -2.81 6.74
N ALA A 58 7.51 -1.50 6.48
CA ALA A 58 6.49 -0.60 7.03
C ALA A 58 5.19 -0.60 6.22
N ALA A 59 5.18 -1.17 5.03
CA ALA A 59 3.98 -1.24 4.19
C ALA A 59 2.90 -2.12 4.83
N PHE A 60 1.66 -1.91 4.43
CA PHE A 60 0.53 -2.68 4.93
C PHE A 60 0.25 -3.88 4.04
N THR A 61 -0.31 -4.94 4.64
CA THR A 61 -0.83 -6.08 3.89
C THR A 61 -2.19 -5.74 3.29
N PRO A 62 -2.64 -6.46 2.24
CA PRO A 62 -4.00 -6.26 1.72
C PRO A 62 -5.09 -6.37 2.79
N ALA A 63 -4.99 -7.32 3.71
CA ALA A 63 -5.97 -7.48 4.79
C ALA A 63 -6.00 -6.28 5.72
N GLU A 64 -4.83 -5.72 6.05
CA GLU A 64 -4.76 -4.50 6.87
C GLU A 64 -5.38 -3.31 6.15
N VAL A 65 -5.15 -3.16 4.84
CA VAL A 65 -5.75 -2.10 4.03
C VAL A 65 -7.27 -2.25 3.98
N GLU A 66 -7.76 -3.47 3.78
CA GLU A 66 -9.21 -3.73 3.80
C GLU A 66 -9.86 -3.34 5.13
N ALA A 67 -9.19 -3.63 6.25
CA ALA A 67 -9.69 -3.23 7.57
C ALA A 67 -9.69 -1.70 7.73
N GLN A 68 -8.67 -1.01 7.23
CA GLN A 68 -8.60 0.45 7.25
C GLN A 68 -9.72 1.08 6.41
N LEU A 69 -9.99 0.52 5.23
CA LEU A 69 -11.08 0.98 4.36
C LEU A 69 -12.43 0.82 5.03
N ALA A 70 -12.68 -0.32 5.66
CA ALA A 70 -13.92 -0.57 6.38
C ALA A 70 -14.10 0.46 7.51
N ALA A 71 -13.04 0.71 8.28
CA ALA A 71 -13.07 1.70 9.38
C ALA A 71 -13.32 3.13 8.88
N ALA A 72 -12.91 3.44 7.65
CA ALA A 72 -13.10 4.76 7.04
C ALA A 72 -14.41 4.91 6.26
N GLY A 73 -15.28 3.90 6.26
CA GLY A 73 -16.52 3.90 5.50
C GLY A 73 -16.33 3.69 4.00
N LEU A 74 -15.24 3.07 3.60
CA LEU A 74 -14.88 2.83 2.19
C LEU A 74 -14.81 1.32 1.86
N ALA A 75 -15.59 0.50 2.55
CA ALA A 75 -15.57 -0.96 2.37
C ALA A 75 -15.97 -1.41 0.96
N GLY A 76 -16.62 -0.55 0.17
CA GLY A 76 -16.98 -0.84 -1.23
C GLY A 76 -15.82 -0.79 -2.21
N LEU A 77 -14.64 -0.27 -1.80
CA LEU A 77 -13.46 -0.26 -2.63
C LEU A 77 -12.78 -1.62 -2.63
N SER A 78 -12.18 -1.99 -3.75
CA SER A 78 -11.46 -3.24 -3.92
C SER A 78 -9.96 -3.05 -3.64
N VAL A 79 -9.34 -4.06 -3.03
CA VAL A 79 -7.89 -4.11 -2.83
C VAL A 79 -7.34 -5.25 -3.69
N GLU A 80 -6.41 -4.93 -4.58
CA GLU A 80 -5.86 -5.88 -5.54
C GLU A 80 -4.33 -5.89 -5.46
N VAL A 81 -3.73 -7.07 -5.40
CA VAL A 81 -2.28 -7.23 -5.51
C VAL A 81 -1.90 -7.22 -6.98
N ILE A 82 -1.15 -6.23 -7.40
CA ILE A 82 -0.81 -6.02 -8.82
C ILE A 82 0.64 -6.36 -9.16
N SER A 83 1.48 -6.57 -8.15
CA SER A 83 2.85 -7.04 -8.33
C SER A 83 3.34 -7.68 -7.02
N ASP A 84 4.58 -8.16 -7.02
CA ASP A 84 5.18 -8.74 -5.82
C ASP A 84 5.38 -7.72 -4.67
N ARG A 85 5.30 -6.41 -4.97
CA ARG A 85 5.53 -5.33 -3.99
C ARG A 85 4.48 -4.23 -4.01
N HIS A 86 3.45 -4.30 -4.85
CA HIS A 86 2.43 -3.26 -4.96
C HIS A 86 1.02 -3.80 -4.78
N LEU A 87 0.18 -2.98 -4.19
CA LEU A 87 -1.27 -3.18 -4.19
C LEU A 87 -1.95 -1.96 -4.80
N LEU A 88 -3.17 -2.16 -5.24
CA LEU A 88 -4.01 -1.13 -5.81
C LEU A 88 -5.34 -1.12 -5.08
N VAL A 89 -5.73 0.05 -4.59
CA VAL A 89 -7.07 0.28 -4.07
C VAL A 89 -7.85 1.04 -5.13
N HIS A 90 -8.98 0.49 -5.54
CA HIS A 90 -9.76 1.11 -6.61
C HIS A 90 -11.25 0.86 -6.46
N GLY A 91 -12.02 1.69 -7.10
CA GLY A 91 -13.46 1.55 -7.15
C GLY A 91 -14.15 2.90 -7.14
N THR A 92 -15.44 2.86 -6.89
CA THR A 92 -16.30 4.05 -6.82
C THR A 92 -16.87 4.14 -5.40
N ARG A 93 -16.77 5.31 -4.83
CA ARG A 93 -17.37 5.57 -3.52
C ARG A 93 -18.89 5.49 -3.54
#